data_3cb079b3be3eadf90fcd07ca99cf1f1c
#
_entry.id   3cb079b3be3eadf90fcd07ca99cf1f1c
#
_cell.length_a   1.000
_cell.length_b   1.000
_cell.length_c   1.000
_cell.angle_alpha   90.00
_cell.angle_beta   90.00
_cell.angle_gamma   90.00
#
_symmetry.space_group_name_H-M   'P 1'
#
loop_
_entity.id
_entity.type
_entity.pdbx_description
1 polymer ?
#
loop_
_entity_poly.entity_id
_entity_poly.type
_entity_poly.pdbx_seq_one_letter_code
_entity_poly.pdbx_strand_id
1 'polypeptide(L)'
;MNSNMTPDQLMNSVKETQTAMVDMVAKTIECMEKHLDLNLKAARANLADATEASSQLMSVKDVPEFYATVQSVSQPALGKATSYTRNVYNINAETAAEFAKMVEVRMAEVNKAMSASINEMSKTAPAGSEGMVAMVKSAFAASNSAFDAINKAAKQVVEMVETNVDAAAKAGEAATSAAPKTTGRRTKASN
;
A
#
# COMPACT_ATOMS: atom_id res chain seq x y z
N MET A 1 -31.91 -25.18 -17.44
CA MET A 1 -30.94 -24.84 -16.40
C MET A 1 -30.33 -26.15 -15.90
N ASN A 2 -29.33 -26.67 -16.59
CA ASN A 2 -28.55 -27.79 -16.10
C ASN A 2 -27.10 -27.32 -15.99
N SER A 3 -26.79 -26.73 -14.85
CA SER A 3 -25.39 -26.51 -14.45
C SER A 3 -24.87 -27.88 -14.01
N ASN A 4 -24.35 -28.67 -14.95
CA ASN A 4 -23.72 -29.96 -14.64
C ASN A 4 -22.34 -29.75 -14.03
N MET A 5 -22.26 -29.00 -12.91
CA MET A 5 -21.11 -29.12 -12.03
C MET A 5 -21.24 -30.46 -11.30
N THR A 6 -20.24 -31.30 -11.45
CA THR A 6 -20.21 -32.54 -10.66
C THR A 6 -20.08 -32.18 -9.17
N PRO A 7 -20.56 -33.00 -8.25
CA PRO A 7 -20.42 -32.79 -6.81
C PRO A 7 -18.97 -32.52 -6.41
N ASP A 8 -18.01 -33.18 -7.05
CA ASP A 8 -16.56 -32.99 -6.81
C ASP A 8 -16.08 -31.60 -7.25
N GLN A 9 -16.56 -31.11 -8.40
CA GLN A 9 -16.23 -29.75 -8.87
C GLN A 9 -16.79 -28.68 -7.94
N LEU A 10 -18.01 -28.85 -7.47
CA LEU A 10 -18.61 -27.95 -6.48
C LEU A 10 -17.83 -27.95 -5.16
N MET A 11 -17.49 -29.14 -4.66
CA MET A 11 -16.72 -29.29 -3.43
C MET A 11 -15.32 -28.64 -3.55
N ASN A 12 -14.65 -28.82 -4.66
CA ASN A 12 -13.33 -28.18 -4.92
C ASN A 12 -13.45 -26.66 -4.99
N SER A 13 -14.44 -26.13 -5.70
CA SER A 13 -14.69 -24.69 -5.76
C SER A 13 -14.96 -24.07 -4.37
N VAL A 14 -15.71 -24.76 -3.52
CA VAL A 14 -15.97 -24.34 -2.13
C VAL A 14 -14.66 -24.33 -1.33
N LYS A 15 -13.85 -25.40 -1.40
CA LYS A 15 -12.55 -25.46 -0.72
C LYS A 15 -11.60 -24.35 -1.17
N GLU A 16 -11.49 -24.14 -2.46
CA GLU A 16 -10.66 -23.07 -3.03
C GLU A 16 -11.11 -21.68 -2.57
N THR A 17 -12.43 -21.44 -2.54
CA THR A 17 -12.99 -20.18 -2.04
C THR A 17 -12.68 -19.99 -0.56
N GLN A 18 -12.83 -21.04 0.24
CA GLN A 18 -12.51 -21.01 1.67
C GLN A 18 -11.02 -20.74 1.91
N THR A 19 -10.14 -21.41 1.17
CA THR A 19 -8.68 -21.16 1.25
C THR A 19 -8.36 -19.71 0.91
N ALA A 20 -8.91 -19.17 -0.17
CA ALA A 20 -8.68 -17.77 -0.54
C ALA A 20 -9.19 -16.77 0.52
N MET A 21 -10.31 -17.07 1.18
CA MET A 21 -10.79 -16.24 2.30
C MET A 21 -9.82 -16.27 3.49
N VAL A 22 -9.33 -17.45 3.85
CA VAL A 22 -8.35 -17.62 4.94
C VAL A 22 -7.06 -16.85 4.61
N ASP A 23 -6.55 -16.97 3.39
CA ASP A 23 -5.34 -16.26 2.95
C ASP A 23 -5.54 -14.74 2.99
N MET A 24 -6.72 -14.25 2.59
CA MET A 24 -7.05 -12.82 2.66
C MET A 24 -7.09 -12.31 4.10
N VAL A 25 -7.68 -13.07 5.01
CA VAL A 25 -7.70 -12.75 6.45
C VAL A 25 -6.29 -12.75 7.02
N ALA A 26 -5.47 -13.76 6.69
CA ALA A 26 -4.09 -13.85 7.13
C ALA A 26 -3.26 -12.62 6.67
N LYS A 27 -3.43 -12.18 5.43
CA LYS A 27 -2.78 -10.96 4.91
C LYS A 27 -3.27 -9.69 5.59
N THR A 28 -4.53 -9.62 5.94
CA THR A 28 -5.07 -8.49 6.71
C THR A 28 -4.44 -8.43 8.10
N ILE A 29 -4.30 -9.57 8.78
CA ILE A 29 -3.63 -9.65 10.08
C ILE A 29 -2.17 -9.24 9.97
N GLU A 30 -1.42 -9.73 8.97
CA GLU A 30 -0.03 -9.35 8.71
C GLU A 30 0.12 -7.82 8.53
N CYS A 31 -0.78 -7.20 7.77
CA CYS A 31 -0.82 -5.75 7.61
C CYS A 31 -1.02 -5.04 8.95
N MET A 32 -1.96 -5.51 9.78
CA MET A 32 -2.20 -4.96 11.11
C MET A 32 -0.97 -5.11 12.02
N GLU A 33 -0.30 -6.25 12.00
CA GLU A 33 0.93 -6.49 12.77
C GLU A 33 2.04 -5.52 12.36
N LYS A 34 2.26 -5.29 11.06
CA LYS A 34 3.23 -4.31 10.54
C LYS A 34 2.90 -2.90 11.04
N HIS A 35 1.63 -2.50 11.04
CA HIS A 35 1.20 -1.21 11.57
C HIS A 35 1.39 -1.08 13.07
N LEU A 36 1.07 -2.13 13.84
CA LEU A 36 1.28 -2.15 15.29
C LEU A 36 2.77 -2.03 15.65
N ASP A 37 3.64 -2.77 14.96
CA ASP A 37 5.08 -2.70 15.15
C ASP A 37 5.63 -1.29 14.85
N LEU A 38 5.20 -0.68 13.73
CA LEU A 38 5.54 0.68 13.38
C LEU A 38 5.10 1.68 14.45
N ASN A 39 3.86 1.57 14.94
CA ASN A 39 3.31 2.44 15.96
C ASN A 39 4.06 2.29 17.31
N LEU A 40 4.41 1.07 17.69
CA LEU A 40 5.19 0.79 18.90
C LEU A 40 6.60 1.38 18.82
N LYS A 41 7.26 1.22 17.66
CA LYS A 41 8.58 1.83 17.41
C LYS A 41 8.51 3.35 17.48
N ALA A 42 7.50 3.95 16.85
CA ALA A 42 7.28 5.40 16.87
C ALA A 42 7.00 5.91 18.29
N ALA A 43 6.15 5.22 19.05
CA ALA A 43 5.84 5.58 20.44
C ALA A 43 7.08 5.54 21.34
N ARG A 44 7.90 4.49 21.23
CA ARG A 44 9.15 4.36 21.99
C ARG A 44 10.15 5.46 21.61
N ALA A 45 10.30 5.75 20.31
CA ALA A 45 11.17 6.83 19.85
C ALA A 45 10.69 8.20 20.36
N ASN A 46 9.38 8.48 20.28
CA ASN A 46 8.81 9.73 20.78
C ASN A 46 8.98 9.89 22.30
N LEU A 47 8.85 8.80 23.06
CA LEU A 47 9.08 8.84 24.50
C LEU A 47 10.54 9.16 24.84
N ALA A 48 11.49 8.53 24.14
CA ALA A 48 12.91 8.81 24.33
C ALA A 48 13.24 10.26 23.98
N ASP A 49 12.72 10.77 22.86
CA ASP A 49 12.91 12.16 22.45
C ASP A 49 12.30 13.17 23.44
N ALA A 50 11.10 12.87 23.95
CA ALA A 50 10.46 13.74 24.95
C ALA A 50 11.27 13.79 26.25
N THR A 51 11.86 12.67 26.66
CA THR A 51 12.72 12.60 27.84
C THR A 51 14.00 13.42 27.64
N GLU A 52 14.64 13.28 26.48
CA GLU A 52 15.84 14.02 26.13
C GLU A 52 15.55 15.52 26.00
N ALA A 53 14.49 15.89 25.28
CA ALA A 53 14.07 17.28 25.14
C ALA A 53 13.77 17.93 26.50
N SER A 54 13.09 17.22 27.40
CA SER A 54 12.83 17.69 28.76
C SER A 54 14.12 17.95 29.54
N SER A 55 15.08 17.02 29.45
CA SER A 55 16.38 17.18 30.10
C SER A 55 17.17 18.37 29.57
N GLN A 56 17.18 18.55 28.23
CA GLN A 56 17.84 19.68 27.57
C GLN A 56 17.19 21.01 27.98
N LEU A 57 15.87 21.11 27.98
CA LEU A 57 15.15 22.32 28.37
C LEU A 57 15.34 22.70 29.85
N MET A 58 15.48 21.71 30.74
CA MET A 58 15.80 21.96 32.17
C MET A 58 17.20 22.48 32.38
N SER A 59 18.14 22.30 31.47
CA SER A 59 19.51 22.74 31.55
C SER A 59 19.76 24.14 31.00
N VAL A 60 18.76 24.72 30.32
CA VAL A 60 18.83 26.04 29.66
C VAL A 60 19.02 27.15 30.70
N LYS A 61 19.98 28.06 30.44
CA LYS A 61 20.36 29.12 31.34
C LYS A 61 19.91 30.52 30.89
N ASP A 62 19.66 30.69 29.58
CA ASP A 62 19.25 31.98 29.05
C ASP A 62 18.25 31.84 27.89
N VAL A 63 17.68 32.98 27.48
CA VAL A 63 16.65 33.01 26.40
C VAL A 63 17.21 32.61 25.02
N PRO A 64 18.39 33.05 24.60
CA PRO A 64 19.00 32.57 23.34
C PRO A 64 19.21 31.05 23.32
N GLU A 65 19.71 30.47 24.39
CA GLU A 65 19.91 29.03 24.55
C GLU A 65 18.56 28.27 24.50
N PHE A 66 17.50 28.83 25.07
CA PHE A 66 16.16 28.28 24.98
C PHE A 66 15.69 28.15 23.54
N TYR A 67 15.81 29.23 22.73
CA TYR A 67 15.42 29.20 21.33
C TYR A 67 16.25 28.18 20.52
N ALA A 68 17.57 28.12 20.75
CA ALA A 68 18.44 27.17 20.10
C ALA A 68 18.05 25.72 20.43
N THR A 69 17.75 25.45 21.69
CA THR A 69 17.31 24.12 22.17
C THR A 69 15.96 23.71 21.54
N VAL A 70 14.98 24.61 21.52
CA VAL A 70 13.68 24.33 20.88
C VAL A 70 13.87 24.03 19.39
N GLN A 71 14.72 24.77 18.70
CA GLN A 71 15.00 24.53 17.29
C GLN A 71 15.70 23.17 17.04
N SER A 72 16.67 22.82 17.89
CA SER A 72 17.42 21.57 17.77
C SER A 72 16.53 20.33 18.00
N VAL A 73 15.52 20.45 18.88
CA VAL A 73 14.54 19.37 19.15
C VAL A 73 13.49 19.27 18.03
N SER A 74 13.08 20.39 17.45
CA SER A 74 11.99 20.40 16.44
C SER A 74 12.41 19.86 15.08
N GLN A 75 13.65 20.07 14.64
CA GLN A 75 14.14 19.61 13.34
C GLN A 75 14.10 18.08 13.17
N PRO A 76 14.60 17.26 14.12
CA PRO A 76 14.53 15.81 14.03
C PRO A 76 13.08 15.28 14.02
N ALA A 77 12.15 15.95 14.70
CA ALA A 77 10.76 15.56 14.78
C ALA A 77 10.07 15.57 13.40
N LEU A 78 10.36 16.58 12.56
CA LEU A 78 9.85 16.65 11.18
C LEU A 78 10.36 15.48 10.32
N GLY A 79 11.63 15.15 10.43
CA GLY A 79 12.22 14.00 9.72
C GLY A 79 11.59 12.67 10.13
N LYS A 80 11.35 12.48 11.43
CA LYS A 80 10.67 11.30 11.97
C LYS A 80 9.22 11.21 11.48
N ALA A 81 8.48 12.31 11.46
CA ALA A 81 7.11 12.36 10.95
C ALA A 81 7.05 11.97 9.46
N THR A 82 7.97 12.48 8.65
CA THR A 82 8.08 12.12 7.23
C THR A 82 8.40 10.63 7.05
N SER A 83 9.36 10.11 7.81
CA SER A 83 9.72 8.69 7.78
C SER A 83 8.56 7.79 8.22
N TYR A 84 7.83 8.18 9.26
CA TYR A 84 6.64 7.45 9.71
C TYR A 84 5.58 7.39 8.60
N THR A 85 5.26 8.52 7.98
CA THR A 85 4.27 8.59 6.87
C THR A 85 4.70 7.71 5.70
N ARG A 86 5.99 7.72 5.34
CA ARG A 86 6.54 6.86 4.29
C ARG A 86 6.39 5.37 4.64
N ASN A 87 6.68 4.98 5.88
CA ASN A 87 6.54 3.60 6.33
C ASN A 87 5.07 3.14 6.32
N VAL A 88 4.12 3.98 6.76
CA VAL A 88 2.68 3.70 6.65
C VAL A 88 2.28 3.48 5.19
N TYR A 89 2.74 4.37 4.30
CA TYR A 89 2.48 4.24 2.88
C TYR A 89 3.03 2.92 2.31
N ASN A 90 4.28 2.58 2.62
CA ASN A 90 4.92 1.37 2.13
C ASN A 90 4.19 0.09 2.59
N ILE A 91 3.77 0.03 3.86
CA ILE A 91 2.97 -1.09 4.39
C ILE A 91 1.66 -1.24 3.60
N ASN A 92 0.96 -0.13 3.37
CA ASN A 92 -0.30 -0.15 2.64
C ASN A 92 -0.11 -0.51 1.16
N ALA A 93 0.92 0.02 0.50
CA ALA A 93 1.23 -0.25 -0.90
C ALA A 93 1.62 -1.72 -1.11
N GLU A 94 2.48 -2.27 -0.24
CA GLU A 94 2.86 -3.68 -0.26
C GLU A 94 1.63 -4.59 -0.07
N THR A 95 0.80 -4.30 0.93
CA THR A 95 -0.42 -5.05 1.20
C THR A 95 -1.39 -4.99 0.01
N ALA A 96 -1.59 -3.80 -0.58
CA ALA A 96 -2.44 -3.65 -1.77
C ALA A 96 -1.91 -4.43 -2.97
N ALA A 97 -0.59 -4.46 -3.19
CA ALA A 97 0.03 -5.23 -4.26
C ALA A 97 -0.15 -6.76 -4.05
N GLU A 98 -0.05 -7.23 -2.81
CA GLU A 98 -0.30 -8.63 -2.48
C GLU A 98 -1.77 -9.02 -2.71
N PHE A 99 -2.72 -8.20 -2.28
CA PHE A 99 -4.14 -8.41 -2.57
C PHE A 99 -4.44 -8.40 -4.08
N ALA A 100 -3.87 -7.45 -4.82
CA ALA A 100 -4.02 -7.39 -6.28
C ALA A 100 -3.53 -8.69 -6.94
N LYS A 101 -2.37 -9.21 -6.51
CA LYS A 101 -1.82 -10.48 -7.00
C LYS A 101 -2.74 -11.67 -6.67
N MET A 102 -3.32 -11.72 -5.47
CA MET A 102 -4.27 -12.77 -5.10
C MET A 102 -5.52 -12.73 -5.99
N VAL A 103 -6.05 -11.54 -6.27
CA VAL A 103 -7.18 -11.34 -7.17
C VAL A 103 -6.82 -11.73 -8.61
N GLU A 104 -5.64 -11.36 -9.12
CA GLU A 104 -5.15 -11.76 -10.45
C GLU A 104 -5.08 -13.29 -10.61
N VAL A 105 -4.53 -14.00 -9.61
CA VAL A 105 -4.46 -15.47 -9.61
C VAL A 105 -5.87 -16.08 -9.65
N ARG A 106 -6.76 -15.57 -8.80
CA ARG A 106 -8.16 -16.07 -8.76
C ARG A 106 -8.91 -15.81 -10.07
N MET A 107 -8.73 -14.62 -10.65
CA MET A 107 -9.33 -14.31 -11.95
C MET A 107 -8.79 -15.22 -13.07
N ALA A 108 -7.50 -15.55 -13.07
CA ALA A 108 -6.93 -16.48 -14.04
C ALA A 108 -7.54 -17.89 -13.89
N GLU A 109 -7.77 -18.36 -12.67
CA GLU A 109 -8.43 -19.65 -12.39
C GLU A 109 -9.90 -19.64 -12.87
N VAL A 110 -10.66 -18.59 -12.52
CA VAL A 110 -12.05 -18.42 -12.96
C VAL A 110 -12.13 -18.34 -14.47
N ASN A 111 -11.24 -17.59 -15.11
CA ASN A 111 -11.18 -17.47 -16.57
C ASN A 111 -10.88 -18.82 -17.25
N LYS A 112 -9.96 -19.60 -16.67
CA LYS A 112 -9.65 -20.95 -17.17
C LYS A 112 -10.86 -21.88 -17.07
N ALA A 113 -11.52 -21.89 -15.91
CA ALA A 113 -12.72 -22.71 -15.68
C ALA A 113 -13.87 -22.31 -16.61
N MET A 114 -14.10 -21.01 -16.77
CA MET A 114 -15.16 -20.49 -17.63
C MET A 114 -14.88 -20.82 -19.10
N SER A 115 -13.62 -20.64 -19.57
CA SER A 115 -13.22 -21.01 -20.94
C SER A 115 -13.43 -22.50 -21.22
N ALA A 116 -13.10 -23.36 -20.25
CA ALA A 116 -13.34 -24.79 -20.35
C ALA A 116 -14.85 -25.11 -20.46
N SER A 117 -15.67 -24.48 -19.62
CA SER A 117 -17.13 -24.64 -19.64
C SER A 117 -17.75 -24.15 -20.95
N ILE A 118 -17.32 -23.00 -21.48
CA ILE A 118 -17.79 -22.46 -22.76
C ILE A 118 -17.39 -23.41 -23.90
N ASN A 119 -16.19 -23.97 -23.91
CA ASN A 119 -15.74 -24.90 -24.91
C ASN A 119 -16.52 -26.21 -24.88
N GLU A 120 -16.84 -26.73 -23.70
CA GLU A 120 -17.66 -27.94 -23.56
C GLU A 120 -19.09 -27.67 -24.03
N MET A 121 -19.68 -26.54 -23.63
CA MET A 121 -20.98 -26.10 -24.10
C MET A 121 -21.02 -25.96 -25.67
N SER A 122 -19.92 -25.47 -26.25
CA SER A 122 -19.82 -25.37 -27.72
C SER A 122 -19.83 -26.70 -28.42
N LYS A 123 -19.31 -27.78 -27.80
CA LYS A 123 -19.29 -29.14 -28.40
C LYS A 123 -20.64 -29.84 -28.27
N THR A 124 -21.39 -29.55 -27.22
CA THR A 124 -22.67 -30.20 -26.89
C THR A 124 -23.89 -29.39 -27.36
N ALA A 125 -23.66 -28.21 -27.94
CA ALA A 125 -24.69 -27.30 -28.37
C ALA A 125 -25.51 -27.86 -29.51
N PRO A 126 -26.85 -27.78 -29.48
CA PRO A 126 -27.72 -28.19 -30.57
C PRO A 126 -27.45 -27.38 -31.86
N ALA A 127 -27.69 -27.99 -33.02
CA ALA A 127 -27.61 -27.29 -34.31
C ALA A 127 -28.51 -26.04 -34.31
N GLY A 128 -27.95 -24.89 -34.69
CA GLY A 128 -28.65 -23.58 -34.66
C GLY A 128 -28.40 -22.71 -33.41
N SER A 129 -27.67 -23.20 -32.41
CA SER A 129 -27.31 -22.40 -31.23
C SER A 129 -25.95 -21.70 -31.32
N GLU A 130 -25.28 -21.78 -32.49
CA GLU A 130 -23.95 -21.22 -32.74
C GLU A 130 -23.86 -19.71 -32.47
N GLY A 131 -24.92 -18.95 -32.78
CA GLY A 131 -25.00 -17.53 -32.48
C GLY A 131 -25.00 -17.23 -30.99
N MET A 132 -25.67 -18.05 -30.16
CA MET A 132 -25.71 -17.89 -28.72
C MET A 132 -24.34 -18.21 -28.10
N VAL A 133 -23.68 -19.25 -28.53
CA VAL A 133 -22.32 -19.61 -28.09
C VAL A 133 -21.32 -18.50 -28.47
N ALA A 134 -21.42 -17.93 -29.69
CA ALA A 134 -20.59 -16.82 -30.09
C ALA A 134 -20.81 -15.56 -29.24
N MET A 135 -22.06 -15.28 -28.87
CA MET A 135 -22.40 -14.16 -27.98
C MET A 135 -21.78 -14.36 -26.59
N VAL A 136 -21.88 -15.54 -26.00
CA VAL A 136 -21.28 -15.86 -24.70
C VAL A 136 -19.76 -15.71 -24.74
N LYS A 137 -19.10 -16.23 -25.77
CA LYS A 137 -17.65 -16.05 -25.98
C LYS A 137 -17.26 -14.59 -26.11
N SER A 138 -18.02 -13.81 -26.87
CA SER A 138 -17.76 -12.37 -27.03
C SER A 138 -17.94 -11.59 -25.74
N ALA A 139 -19.02 -11.86 -25.00
CA ALA A 139 -19.27 -11.22 -23.70
C ALA A 139 -18.17 -11.56 -22.69
N PHE A 140 -17.71 -12.81 -22.66
CA PHE A 140 -16.62 -13.23 -21.79
C PHE A 140 -15.29 -12.55 -22.16
N ALA A 141 -14.95 -12.47 -23.45
CA ALA A 141 -13.76 -11.76 -23.92
C ALA A 141 -13.81 -10.26 -23.58
N ALA A 142 -14.97 -9.62 -23.73
CA ALA A 142 -15.17 -8.22 -23.37
C ALA A 142 -15.01 -8.01 -21.85
N SER A 143 -15.52 -8.91 -21.02
CA SER A 143 -15.37 -8.87 -19.57
C SER A 143 -13.90 -8.96 -19.13
N ASN A 144 -13.12 -9.87 -19.75
CA ASN A 144 -11.69 -10.00 -19.49
C ASN A 144 -10.92 -8.74 -19.88
N SER A 145 -11.23 -8.16 -21.05
CA SER A 145 -10.60 -6.92 -21.50
C SER A 145 -10.90 -5.73 -20.57
N ALA A 146 -12.13 -5.65 -20.05
CA ALA A 146 -12.51 -4.63 -19.09
C ALA A 146 -11.75 -4.80 -17.76
N PHE A 147 -11.62 -6.05 -17.27
CA PHE A 147 -10.85 -6.34 -16.06
C PHE A 147 -9.36 -5.98 -16.21
N ASP A 148 -8.75 -6.33 -17.33
CA ASP A 148 -7.36 -5.97 -17.64
C ASP A 148 -7.16 -4.45 -17.70
N ALA A 149 -8.11 -3.72 -18.27
CA ALA A 149 -8.07 -2.26 -18.32
C ALA A 149 -8.16 -1.64 -16.91
N ILE A 150 -9.04 -2.16 -16.06
CA ILE A 150 -9.17 -1.71 -14.65
C ILE A 150 -7.87 -2.00 -13.89
N ASN A 151 -7.29 -3.18 -14.04
CA ASN A 151 -6.02 -3.53 -13.39
C ASN A 151 -4.87 -2.63 -13.83
N LYS A 152 -4.77 -2.33 -15.12
CA LYS A 152 -3.75 -1.39 -15.63
C LYS A 152 -3.96 0.01 -15.06
N ALA A 153 -5.19 0.50 -15.03
CA ALA A 153 -5.50 1.80 -14.45
C ALA A 153 -5.17 1.85 -12.95
N ALA A 154 -5.48 0.80 -12.20
CA ALA A 154 -5.14 0.70 -10.78
C ALA A 154 -3.63 0.74 -10.53
N LYS A 155 -2.83 0.01 -11.33
CA LYS A 155 -1.35 0.03 -11.27
C LYS A 155 -0.80 1.43 -11.56
N GLN A 156 -1.34 2.15 -12.55
CA GLN A 156 -0.93 3.53 -12.86
C GLN A 156 -1.24 4.51 -11.73
N VAL A 157 -2.38 4.34 -11.04
CA VAL A 157 -2.71 5.17 -9.87
C VAL A 157 -1.72 4.92 -8.74
N VAL A 158 -1.36 3.67 -8.46
CA VAL A 158 -0.34 3.33 -7.45
C VAL A 158 1.00 3.97 -7.78
N GLU A 159 1.50 3.83 -9.01
CA GLU A 159 2.75 4.48 -9.46
C GLU A 159 2.72 6.01 -9.30
N MET A 160 1.59 6.63 -9.64
CA MET A 160 1.43 8.09 -9.50
C MET A 160 1.48 8.52 -8.02
N VAL A 161 0.81 7.79 -7.14
CA VAL A 161 0.82 8.06 -5.69
C VAL A 161 2.22 7.84 -5.13
N GLU A 162 2.91 6.78 -5.51
CA GLU A 162 4.29 6.49 -5.09
C GLU A 162 5.26 7.63 -5.50
N THR A 163 5.18 8.07 -6.74
CA THR A 163 5.96 9.20 -7.24
C THR A 163 5.69 10.49 -6.45
N ASN A 164 4.42 10.77 -6.13
CA ASN A 164 4.03 11.95 -5.36
C ASN A 164 4.51 11.89 -3.90
N VAL A 165 4.42 10.71 -3.26
CA VAL A 165 4.92 10.50 -1.89
C VAL A 165 6.43 10.67 -1.82
N ASP A 166 7.17 10.14 -2.80
CA ASP A 166 8.61 10.31 -2.89
C ASP A 166 9.02 11.78 -3.15
N ALA A 167 8.29 12.47 -4.00
CA ALA A 167 8.53 13.89 -4.25
C ALA A 167 8.27 14.73 -2.99
N ALA A 168 7.18 14.47 -2.26
CA ALA A 168 6.86 15.14 -1.01
C ALA A 168 7.90 14.87 0.08
N ALA A 169 8.38 13.63 0.18
CA ALA A 169 9.43 13.26 1.13
C ALA A 169 10.76 13.99 0.83
N LYS A 170 11.19 14.03 -0.43
CA LYS A 170 12.39 14.77 -0.86
C LYS A 170 12.26 16.27 -0.62
N ALA A 171 11.09 16.85 -0.87
CA ALA A 171 10.82 18.26 -0.59
C ALA A 171 10.91 18.56 0.92
N GLY A 172 10.40 17.66 1.78
CA GLY A 172 10.53 17.77 3.23
C GLY A 172 11.98 17.69 3.72
N GLU A 173 12.78 16.80 3.17
CA GLU A 173 14.22 16.67 3.47
C GLU A 173 15.00 17.91 3.00
N ALA A 174 14.69 18.45 1.82
CA ALA A 174 15.32 19.66 1.30
C ALA A 174 14.99 20.90 2.17
N ALA A 175 13.74 21.02 2.62
CA ALA A 175 13.32 22.10 3.51
C ALA A 175 14.01 22.05 4.88
N THR A 176 14.25 20.86 5.42
CA THR A 176 15.00 20.70 6.69
C THR A 176 16.50 20.96 6.54
N SER A 177 17.09 20.67 5.36
CA SER A 177 18.51 20.93 5.10
C SER A 177 18.82 22.39 4.73
N ALA A 178 17.84 23.14 4.24
CA ALA A 178 17.96 24.54 3.82
C ALA A 178 17.78 25.54 4.97
N ALA A 179 17.53 25.09 6.21
CA ALA A 179 17.47 25.98 7.37
C ALA A 179 18.82 26.74 7.54
N PRO A 180 18.85 28.07 7.61
CA PRO A 180 20.07 28.84 7.60
C PRO A 180 20.93 28.51 8.82
N LYS A 181 22.13 27.97 8.58
CA LYS A 181 23.19 27.94 9.60
C LYS A 181 23.48 29.39 9.98
N THR A 182 23.00 29.81 11.13
CA THR A 182 23.36 31.13 11.68
C THR A 182 24.87 31.13 11.91
N THR A 183 25.62 31.64 10.93
CA THR A 183 27.04 31.97 11.07
C THR A 183 27.11 33.09 12.12
N GLY A 184 27.53 32.75 13.34
CA GLY A 184 27.83 33.68 14.39
C GLY A 184 28.90 34.66 13.89
N ARG A 185 28.45 35.82 13.42
CA ARG A 185 29.32 36.96 13.07
C ARG A 185 29.90 37.50 14.37
N ARG A 186 31.08 37.02 14.70
CA ARG A 186 31.92 37.52 15.77
C ARG A 186 32.29 38.96 15.43
N THR A 187 31.55 39.93 15.95
CA THR A 187 31.97 41.36 15.91
C THR A 187 33.19 41.51 16.82
N LYS A 188 34.35 41.65 16.16
CA LYS A 188 35.62 42.04 16.82
C LYS A 188 35.47 43.50 17.27
N ALA A 189 35.24 43.71 18.56
CA ALA A 189 35.36 45.04 19.15
C ALA A 189 36.83 45.50 18.98
N SER A 190 37.02 46.55 18.22
CA SER A 190 38.26 47.30 18.17
C SER A 190 38.23 48.36 19.23
N ASN A 191 39.22 48.34 20.05
CA ASN A 191 39.57 49.33 21.04
C ASN A 191 39.88 50.67 20.37
#